data_5d59e6fb4536b1a22a6bcf767ebcea04
#
_entry.id   5d59e6fb4536b1a22a6bcf767ebcea04
#
_cell.length_a   1.000
_cell.length_b   1.000
_cell.length_c   1.000
_cell.angle_alpha   90.00
_cell.angle_beta   90.00
_cell.angle_gamma   90.00
#
_symmetry.space_group_name_H-M   'P 1'
#
loop_
_entity.id
_entity.type
_entity.pdbx_description
1 polymer ?
#
loop_
_entity_poly.entity_id
_entity_poly.type
_entity_poly.pdbx_seq_one_letter_code
_entity_poly.pdbx_strand_id
1 'polypeptide(L)'
;MPEIHKLPQPAQHAKPEPEERIILKHADNLRFNENEMQSAQRLSGNVVLMHKGMTMFCDSAMLYEQSQTFDAFGHVKIVQGDTLTLTGDRLHYDGETLIAEMRFNVIMTHRNQKLYTDSLYYDRLYNMGYYEEGGKLIDGKNQLTSDWGEYHTDTRQATFNYNV
;
A
#
# COMPACT_ATOMS: atom_id res chain seq x y z
N MET A 1 11.69 41.83 36.67
CA MET A 1 12.58 40.83 36.06
C MET A 1 12.02 40.49 34.67
N PRO A 2 12.83 40.65 33.62
CA PRO A 2 12.35 40.27 32.32
C PRO A 2 12.17 38.75 32.27
N GLU A 3 10.97 38.32 31.86
CA GLU A 3 10.73 36.92 31.56
C GLU A 3 11.60 36.50 30.38
N ILE A 4 12.44 35.49 30.61
CA ILE A 4 13.21 34.89 29.54
C ILE A 4 12.21 34.07 28.71
N HIS A 5 11.80 34.59 27.56
CA HIS A 5 11.09 33.78 26.58
C HIS A 5 12.02 32.67 26.14
N LYS A 6 11.74 31.43 26.57
CA LYS A 6 12.36 30.26 25.98
C LYS A 6 12.02 30.24 24.50
N LEU A 7 13.02 30.39 23.66
CA LEU A 7 12.88 30.13 22.23
C LEU A 7 12.27 28.71 22.07
N PRO A 8 11.29 28.57 21.19
CA PRO A 8 10.74 27.24 20.92
C PRO A 8 11.90 26.35 20.45
N GLN A 9 12.12 25.26 21.18
CA GLN A 9 13.05 24.25 20.74
C GLN A 9 12.57 23.72 19.38
N PRO A 10 13.47 23.51 18.40
CA PRO A 10 13.06 22.85 17.17
C PRO A 10 12.41 21.54 17.55
N ALA A 11 11.23 21.30 16.99
CA ALA A 11 10.52 20.06 17.21
C ALA A 11 11.47 18.90 16.89
N GLN A 12 11.89 18.16 17.92
CA GLN A 12 12.58 16.91 17.70
C GLN A 12 11.61 16.06 16.87
N HIS A 13 12.07 15.57 15.70
CA HIS A 13 11.31 14.59 14.97
C HIS A 13 11.04 13.44 15.94
N ALA A 14 9.82 13.42 16.50
CA ALA A 14 9.38 12.33 17.34
C ALA A 14 9.51 11.04 16.52
N LYS A 15 10.14 10.01 17.10
CA LYS A 15 10.09 8.68 16.49
C LYS A 15 8.62 8.34 16.26
N PRO A 16 8.21 7.85 15.09
CA PRO A 16 6.82 7.49 14.86
C PRO A 16 6.38 6.54 15.97
N GLU A 17 5.20 6.77 16.51
CA GLU A 17 4.62 5.89 17.52
C GLU A 17 4.57 4.46 16.99
N PRO A 18 4.66 3.42 17.86
CA PRO A 18 4.65 2.03 17.39
C PRO A 18 3.46 1.70 16.46
N GLU A 19 2.31 2.36 16.66
CA GLU A 19 1.11 2.18 15.85
C GLU A 19 1.23 2.78 14.45
N GLU A 20 2.16 3.72 14.25
CA GLU A 20 2.40 4.39 12.97
C GLU A 20 3.46 3.68 12.11
N ARG A 21 4.12 2.68 12.66
CA ARG A 21 5.17 1.94 11.96
C ARG A 21 4.61 0.77 11.18
N ILE A 22 5.30 0.46 10.08
CA ILE A 22 5.14 -0.82 9.41
C ILE A 22 5.73 -1.89 10.34
N ILE A 23 4.95 -2.91 10.65
CA ILE A 23 5.31 -3.97 11.58
C ILE A 23 5.56 -5.25 10.81
N LEU A 24 6.74 -5.84 11.00
CA LEU A 24 7.03 -7.20 10.55
C LEU A 24 6.35 -8.20 11.49
N LYS A 25 5.37 -8.95 10.97
CA LYS A 25 4.69 -10.00 11.71
C LYS A 25 5.35 -11.35 11.55
N HIS A 26 5.77 -11.69 10.34
CA HIS A 26 6.44 -12.95 10.05
C HIS A 26 7.32 -12.86 8.82
N ALA A 27 8.44 -13.54 8.85
CA ALA A 27 9.24 -13.95 7.71
C ALA A 27 10.01 -15.20 8.11
N ASP A 28 10.20 -16.13 7.18
CA ASP A 28 11.02 -17.32 7.44
C ASP A 28 12.50 -16.95 7.55
N ASN A 29 12.94 -15.97 6.76
CA ASN A 29 14.30 -15.47 6.75
C ASN A 29 14.34 -13.96 6.76
N LEU A 30 15.28 -13.41 7.53
CA LEU A 30 15.55 -11.98 7.62
C LEU A 30 17.04 -11.75 7.48
N ARG A 31 17.43 -10.82 6.58
CA ARG A 31 18.82 -10.38 6.41
C ARG A 31 18.91 -8.87 6.48
N PHE A 32 19.86 -8.40 7.25
CA PHE A 32 20.25 -7.00 7.30
C PHE A 32 21.33 -6.72 6.27
N ASN A 33 21.18 -5.61 5.52
CA ASN A 33 22.22 -5.12 4.62
C ASN A 33 22.78 -3.82 5.17
N GLU A 34 23.89 -3.89 5.92
CA GLU A 34 24.50 -2.73 6.58
C GLU A 34 25.25 -1.79 5.62
N ASN A 35 25.52 -2.22 4.39
CA ASN A 35 26.36 -1.51 3.43
C ASN A 35 25.60 -0.57 2.49
N GLU A 36 24.28 -0.55 2.55
CA GLU A 36 23.48 0.39 1.78
C GLU A 36 23.24 1.67 2.59
N MET A 37 23.19 2.81 1.91
CA MET A 37 22.96 4.12 2.54
C MET A 37 21.60 4.20 3.25
N GLN A 38 20.73 3.22 3.06
CA GLN A 38 19.51 2.99 3.79
C GLN A 38 19.56 1.59 4.37
N SER A 39 19.32 1.46 5.67
CA SER A 39 19.22 0.15 6.31
C SER A 39 17.98 -0.56 5.79
N ALA A 40 18.19 -1.52 4.90
CA ALA A 40 17.15 -2.35 4.35
C ALA A 40 17.16 -3.72 5.00
N GLN A 41 15.97 -4.20 5.36
CA GLN A 41 15.76 -5.58 5.78
C GLN A 41 15.25 -6.38 4.59
N ARG A 42 15.97 -7.44 4.25
CA ARG A 42 15.52 -8.43 3.26
C ARG A 42 14.74 -9.52 3.95
N LEU A 43 13.50 -9.68 3.55
CA LEU A 43 12.56 -10.66 4.10
C LEU A 43 12.23 -11.68 3.03
N SER A 44 12.21 -12.96 3.39
CA SER A 44 11.81 -14.02 2.45
C SER A 44 11.10 -15.16 3.17
N GLY A 45 10.18 -15.78 2.44
CA GLY A 45 9.36 -16.89 2.90
C GLY A 45 8.21 -16.47 3.81
N ASN A 46 6.99 -16.61 3.33
CA ASN A 46 5.76 -16.34 4.08
C ASN A 46 5.80 -14.98 4.80
N VAL A 47 6.18 -13.94 4.08
CA VAL A 47 6.32 -12.60 4.63
C VAL A 47 4.95 -12.01 4.95
N VAL A 48 4.81 -11.47 6.16
CA VAL A 48 3.61 -10.76 6.61
C VAL A 48 4.02 -9.44 7.23
N LEU A 49 3.54 -8.35 6.65
CA LEU A 49 3.70 -6.98 7.16
C LEU A 49 2.34 -6.39 7.49
N MET A 50 2.30 -5.56 8.51
CA MET A 50 1.07 -4.84 8.91
C MET A 50 1.34 -3.35 9.05
N HIS A 51 0.36 -2.55 8.67
CA HIS A 51 0.39 -1.11 8.87
C HIS A 51 -1.03 -0.53 8.95
N LYS A 52 -1.36 0.10 10.06
CA LYS A 52 -2.64 0.82 10.26
C LYS A 52 -3.87 0.05 9.75
N GLY A 53 -4.07 -1.18 10.22
CA GLY A 53 -5.22 -2.00 9.85
C GLY A 53 -5.12 -2.70 8.50
N MET A 54 -4.02 -2.55 7.79
CA MET A 54 -3.73 -3.29 6.57
C MET A 54 -2.78 -4.46 6.88
N THR A 55 -3.05 -5.62 6.32
CA THR A 55 -2.13 -6.76 6.33
C THR A 55 -1.67 -7.08 4.92
N MET A 56 -0.37 -7.26 4.73
CA MET A 56 0.23 -7.61 3.46
C MET A 56 0.97 -8.94 3.56
N PHE A 57 0.72 -9.80 2.58
CA PHE A 57 1.36 -11.10 2.42
C PHE A 57 2.15 -11.12 1.12
N CYS A 58 3.35 -11.69 1.13
CA CYS A 58 4.13 -11.89 -0.10
C CYS A 58 5.19 -12.97 0.08
N ASP A 59 5.89 -13.30 -1.01
CA ASP A 59 6.98 -14.28 -0.99
C ASP A 59 8.28 -13.65 -0.46
N SER A 60 8.58 -12.43 -0.89
CA SER A 60 9.76 -11.70 -0.44
C SER A 60 9.51 -10.19 -0.40
N ALA A 61 10.26 -9.48 0.42
CA ALA A 61 10.13 -8.04 0.55
C ALA A 61 11.44 -7.37 0.97
N MET A 62 11.54 -6.09 0.64
CA MET A 62 12.55 -5.18 1.17
C MET A 62 11.86 -4.16 2.05
N LEU A 63 12.18 -4.14 3.33
CA LEU A 63 11.60 -3.19 4.29
C LEU A 63 12.64 -2.11 4.62
N TYR A 64 12.26 -0.85 4.40
CA TYR A 64 13.08 0.34 4.69
C TYR A 64 12.48 1.04 5.90
N GLU A 65 13.03 0.77 7.09
CA GLU A 65 12.46 1.27 8.33
C GLU A 65 12.56 2.79 8.48
N GLN A 66 13.63 3.40 7.98
CA GLN A 66 13.82 4.85 8.10
C GLN A 66 12.77 5.63 7.29
N SER A 67 12.49 5.19 6.07
CA SER A 67 11.49 5.83 5.21
C SER A 67 10.07 5.32 5.44
N GLN A 68 9.90 4.24 6.20
CA GLN A 68 8.61 3.58 6.38
C GLN A 68 7.97 3.19 5.04
N THR A 69 8.79 2.55 4.19
CA THR A 69 8.38 2.04 2.88
C THR A 69 8.77 0.57 2.75
N PHE A 70 8.12 -0.15 1.88
CA PHE A 70 8.57 -1.49 1.49
C PHE A 70 8.25 -1.79 0.03
N ASP A 71 9.05 -2.69 -0.55
CA ASP A 71 8.81 -3.31 -1.84
C ASP A 71 8.54 -4.80 -1.62
N ALA A 72 7.44 -5.30 -2.17
CA ALA A 72 7.02 -6.69 -2.04
C ALA A 72 6.98 -7.38 -3.40
N PHE A 73 7.35 -8.65 -3.44
CA PHE A 73 7.51 -9.42 -4.65
C PHE A 73 6.93 -10.82 -4.49
N GLY A 74 6.16 -11.23 -5.47
CA GLY A 74 5.61 -12.59 -5.59
C GLY A 74 4.38 -12.83 -4.72
N HIS A 75 3.27 -13.22 -5.34
CA HIS A 75 2.00 -13.53 -4.66
C HIS A 75 1.61 -12.48 -3.63
N VAL A 76 1.70 -11.21 -4.03
CA VAL A 76 1.40 -10.10 -3.12
C VAL A 76 -0.10 -10.02 -2.89
N LYS A 77 -0.49 -9.93 -1.63
CA LYS A 77 -1.89 -9.78 -1.22
C LYS A 77 -2.00 -8.76 -0.10
N ILE A 78 -2.82 -7.75 -0.33
CA ILE A 78 -3.21 -6.78 0.70
C ILE A 78 -4.64 -7.11 1.14
N VAL A 79 -4.87 -7.13 2.44
CA VAL A 79 -6.20 -7.23 3.05
C VAL A 79 -6.42 -6.01 3.92
N GLN A 80 -7.50 -5.29 3.69
CA GLN A 80 -7.90 -4.14 4.49
C GLN A 80 -9.36 -4.30 4.90
N GLY A 81 -9.60 -4.44 6.21
CA GLY A 81 -10.94 -4.74 6.72
C GLY A 81 -11.51 -6.03 6.16
N ASP A 82 -12.83 -6.15 6.15
CA ASP A 82 -13.53 -7.37 5.73
C ASP A 82 -13.88 -7.38 4.23
N THR A 83 -13.73 -6.25 3.55
CA THR A 83 -14.32 -6.06 2.22
C THR A 83 -13.34 -5.79 1.10
N LEU A 84 -12.09 -5.39 1.42
CA LEU A 84 -11.12 -5.01 0.41
C LEU A 84 -9.93 -5.97 0.39
N THR A 85 -9.63 -6.47 -0.80
CA THR A 85 -8.45 -7.29 -1.09
C THR A 85 -7.81 -6.80 -2.38
N LEU A 86 -6.48 -6.62 -2.37
CA LEU A 86 -5.69 -6.36 -3.57
C LEU A 86 -4.68 -7.48 -3.74
N THR A 87 -4.58 -8.01 -4.95
CA THR A 87 -3.55 -8.99 -5.30
C THR A 87 -2.78 -8.53 -6.52
N GLY A 88 -1.52 -8.93 -6.62
CA GLY A 88 -0.65 -8.61 -7.75
C GLY A 88 0.71 -9.25 -7.60
N ASP A 89 1.60 -8.97 -8.54
CA ASP A 89 2.93 -9.58 -8.54
C ASP A 89 3.97 -8.73 -7.80
N ARG A 90 3.82 -7.40 -7.83
CA ARG A 90 4.74 -6.46 -7.18
C ARG A 90 3.97 -5.34 -6.49
N LEU A 91 4.50 -4.89 -5.36
CA LEU A 91 3.92 -3.78 -4.60
C LEU A 91 5.03 -2.86 -4.11
N HIS A 92 4.83 -1.56 -4.31
CA HIS A 92 5.54 -0.52 -3.57
C HIS A 92 4.55 0.16 -2.64
N TYR A 93 4.87 0.21 -1.34
CA TYR A 93 4.02 0.82 -0.33
C TYR A 93 4.77 1.90 0.43
N ASP A 94 4.16 3.07 0.52
CA ASP A 94 4.66 4.18 1.31
C ASP A 94 3.78 4.38 2.56
N GLY A 95 4.38 4.12 3.73
CA GLY A 95 3.67 4.23 5.00
C GLY A 95 3.41 5.65 5.47
N GLU A 96 4.08 6.65 4.91
CA GLU A 96 3.82 8.05 5.21
C GLU A 96 2.65 8.61 4.39
N THR A 97 2.64 8.35 3.10
CA THR A 97 1.57 8.81 2.20
C THR A 97 0.35 7.90 2.21
N LEU A 98 0.49 6.66 2.69
CA LEU A 98 -0.52 5.61 2.66
C LEU A 98 -0.93 5.18 1.24
N ILE A 99 -0.01 5.34 0.28
CA ILE A 99 -0.24 4.95 -1.11
C ILE A 99 0.42 3.60 -1.38
N ALA A 100 -0.38 2.67 -1.90
CA ALA A 100 0.06 1.38 -2.41
C ALA A 100 0.06 1.41 -3.95
N GLU A 101 1.18 1.05 -4.54
CA GLU A 101 1.32 0.91 -5.99
C GLU A 101 1.51 -0.57 -6.30
N MET A 102 0.46 -1.21 -6.85
CA MET A 102 0.45 -2.61 -7.21
C MET A 102 0.63 -2.77 -8.73
N ARG A 103 1.50 -3.68 -9.14
CA ARG A 103 1.81 -3.89 -10.56
C ARG A 103 1.76 -5.35 -10.94
N PHE A 104 1.32 -5.57 -12.16
CA PHE A 104 1.22 -6.84 -12.87
C PHE A 104 0.20 -7.79 -12.29
N ASN A 105 -0.76 -8.18 -13.13
CA ASN A 105 -1.85 -9.08 -12.78
C ASN A 105 -2.63 -8.60 -11.54
N VAL A 106 -2.94 -7.31 -11.51
CA VAL A 106 -3.59 -6.70 -10.36
C VAL A 106 -5.09 -7.00 -10.37
N ILE A 107 -5.59 -7.44 -9.21
CA ILE A 107 -7.01 -7.61 -8.97
C ILE A 107 -7.36 -6.90 -7.67
N MET A 108 -8.23 -5.90 -7.76
CA MET A 108 -8.84 -5.29 -6.58
C MET A 108 -10.24 -5.87 -6.40
N THR A 109 -10.48 -6.51 -5.27
CA THR A 109 -11.80 -7.05 -4.93
C THR A 109 -12.38 -6.22 -3.79
N HIS A 110 -13.52 -5.62 -4.04
CA HIS A 110 -14.26 -4.89 -3.03
C HIS A 110 -15.70 -5.36 -3.05
N ARG A 111 -16.09 -6.09 -1.99
CA ARG A 111 -17.42 -6.73 -1.91
C ARG A 111 -17.65 -7.62 -3.14
N ASN A 112 -18.64 -7.32 -3.97
CA ASN A 112 -19.00 -8.11 -5.14
C ASN A 112 -18.34 -7.62 -6.44
N GLN A 113 -17.52 -6.57 -6.36
CA GLN A 113 -16.89 -5.96 -7.53
C GLN A 113 -15.43 -6.35 -7.63
N LYS A 114 -14.98 -6.62 -8.85
CA LYS A 114 -13.57 -6.91 -9.15
C LYS A 114 -13.06 -5.98 -10.23
N LEU A 115 -11.93 -5.37 -9.96
CA LEU A 115 -11.21 -4.53 -10.92
C LEU A 115 -9.93 -5.24 -11.32
N TYR A 116 -9.76 -5.45 -12.62
CA TYR A 116 -8.56 -6.06 -13.22
C TYR A 116 -7.77 -4.99 -13.95
N THR A 117 -6.49 -4.90 -13.65
CA THR A 117 -5.56 -3.97 -14.31
C THR A 117 -4.14 -4.46 -14.17
N ASP A 118 -3.20 -3.86 -14.90
CA ASP A 118 -1.77 -4.15 -14.74
C ASP A 118 -1.04 -3.16 -13.83
N SER A 119 -1.65 -2.02 -13.56
CA SER A 119 -1.07 -1.02 -12.65
C SER A 119 -2.18 -0.31 -11.89
N LEU A 120 -2.14 -0.39 -10.58
CA LEU A 120 -3.15 0.21 -9.71
C LEU A 120 -2.45 0.99 -8.59
N TYR A 121 -2.89 2.23 -8.40
CA TYR A 121 -2.59 3.02 -7.21
C TYR A 121 -3.77 2.94 -6.26
N TYR A 122 -3.53 2.59 -5.01
CA TYR A 122 -4.54 2.62 -3.97
C TYR A 122 -4.14 3.60 -2.88
N ASP A 123 -4.91 4.67 -2.75
CA ASP A 123 -4.73 5.69 -1.73
C ASP A 123 -5.58 5.35 -0.51
N ARG A 124 -4.93 4.92 0.56
CA ARG A 124 -5.60 4.51 1.80
C ARG A 124 -6.13 5.69 2.61
N LEU A 125 -5.59 6.90 2.38
CA LEU A 125 -6.08 8.10 3.05
C LEU A 125 -7.48 8.48 2.53
N TYR A 126 -7.70 8.36 1.22
CA TYR A 126 -8.97 8.70 0.58
C TYR A 126 -9.82 7.48 0.20
N ASN A 127 -9.35 6.26 0.49
CA ASN A 127 -10.03 5.01 0.14
C ASN A 127 -10.36 4.92 -1.35
N MET A 128 -9.38 5.22 -2.17
CA MET A 128 -9.56 5.36 -3.62
C MET A 128 -8.52 4.56 -4.40
N GLY A 129 -8.99 3.69 -5.30
CA GLY A 129 -8.14 3.02 -6.28
C GLY A 129 -8.25 3.70 -7.63
N TYR A 130 -7.13 3.88 -8.33
CA TYR A 130 -7.16 4.42 -9.68
C TYR A 130 -6.12 3.76 -10.59
N TYR A 131 -6.43 3.70 -11.88
CA TYR A 131 -5.56 3.18 -12.92
C TYR A 131 -5.57 4.11 -14.14
N GLU A 132 -4.47 4.14 -14.86
CA GLU A 132 -4.24 5.05 -16.01
C GLU A 132 -3.90 4.30 -17.30
N GLU A 133 -3.65 2.99 -17.23
CA GLU A 133 -3.15 2.18 -18.34
C GLU A 133 -4.14 1.08 -18.75
N GLY A 134 -5.40 1.30 -18.52
CA GLY A 134 -6.45 0.34 -18.85
C GLY A 134 -6.87 -0.54 -17.69
N GLY A 135 -8.16 -0.82 -17.65
CA GLY A 135 -8.73 -1.69 -16.62
C GLY A 135 -10.10 -2.21 -17.02
N LYS A 136 -10.53 -3.23 -16.28
CA LYS A 136 -11.80 -3.89 -16.47
C LYS A 136 -12.48 -4.06 -15.11
N LEU A 137 -13.66 -3.45 -14.96
CA LEU A 137 -14.51 -3.66 -13.79
C LEU A 137 -15.56 -4.72 -14.09
N ILE A 138 -15.69 -5.68 -13.19
CA ILE A 138 -16.75 -6.69 -13.23
C ILE A 138 -17.62 -6.53 -11.99
N ASP A 139 -18.92 -6.35 -12.22
CA ASP A 139 -19.94 -6.29 -11.19
C ASP A 139 -21.07 -7.26 -11.56
N GLY A 140 -21.03 -8.48 -11.01
CA GLY A 140 -21.93 -9.53 -11.38
C GLY A 140 -21.86 -9.87 -12.88
N LYS A 141 -22.92 -9.61 -13.63
CA LYS A 141 -22.99 -9.84 -15.09
C LYS A 141 -22.50 -8.64 -15.90
N ASN A 142 -22.28 -7.50 -15.26
CA ASN A 142 -21.88 -6.28 -15.93
C ASN A 142 -20.37 -6.21 -16.04
N GLN A 143 -19.88 -5.87 -17.22
CA GLN A 143 -18.46 -5.63 -17.49
C GLN A 143 -18.28 -4.27 -18.11
N LEU A 144 -17.26 -3.53 -17.65
CA LEU A 144 -16.90 -2.24 -18.18
C LEU A 144 -15.40 -2.15 -18.32
N THR A 145 -14.93 -1.73 -19.50
CA THR A 145 -13.51 -1.46 -19.74
C THR A 145 -13.31 0.02 -20.01
N SER A 146 -12.15 0.55 -19.63
CA SER A 146 -11.78 1.93 -19.91
C SER A 146 -10.26 2.07 -19.86
N ASP A 147 -9.73 3.15 -20.42
CA ASP A 147 -8.29 3.45 -20.32
C ASP A 147 -7.94 4.01 -18.95
N TRP A 148 -8.83 4.78 -18.36
CA TRP A 148 -8.68 5.38 -17.04
C TRP A 148 -9.88 5.07 -16.16
N GLY A 149 -9.63 4.82 -14.89
CA GLY A 149 -10.69 4.59 -13.91
C GLY A 149 -10.29 4.99 -12.51
N GLU A 150 -11.29 5.37 -11.74
CA GLU A 150 -11.20 5.73 -10.33
C GLU A 150 -12.34 5.08 -9.57
N TYR A 151 -12.02 4.35 -8.51
CA TYR A 151 -13.00 3.64 -7.70
C TYR A 151 -12.85 4.03 -6.23
N HIS A 152 -13.95 4.52 -5.64
CA HIS A 152 -14.02 4.89 -4.22
C HIS A 152 -14.66 3.77 -3.42
N THR A 153 -13.92 3.16 -2.51
CA THR A 153 -14.40 2.01 -1.73
C THR A 153 -15.40 2.39 -0.63
N ASP A 154 -15.32 3.61 -0.12
CA ASP A 154 -16.23 4.10 0.92
C ASP A 154 -17.62 4.46 0.37
N THR A 155 -17.70 5.06 -0.80
CA THR A 155 -18.96 5.45 -1.46
C THR A 155 -19.45 4.45 -2.50
N ARG A 156 -18.59 3.52 -2.94
CA ARG A 156 -18.80 2.60 -4.08
C ARG A 156 -19.02 3.30 -5.41
N GLN A 157 -18.59 4.56 -5.51
CA GLN A 157 -18.67 5.30 -6.76
C GLN A 157 -17.45 5.04 -7.61
N ALA A 158 -17.67 4.92 -8.91
CA ALA A 158 -16.61 4.75 -9.88
C ALA A 158 -16.78 5.75 -11.02
N THR A 159 -15.66 6.27 -11.50
CA THR A 159 -15.60 7.16 -12.65
C THR A 159 -14.66 6.55 -13.69
N PHE A 160 -15.10 6.53 -14.94
CA PHE A 160 -14.36 5.94 -16.05
C PHE A 160 -14.25 6.94 -17.19
N ASN A 161 -13.07 7.04 -17.77
CA ASN A 161 -12.80 7.94 -18.89
C ASN A 161 -11.96 7.22 -19.95
N TYR A 162 -12.09 7.71 -21.17
CA TYR A 162 -11.36 7.27 -22.35
C TYR A 162 -11.65 5.82 -22.74
N ASN A 163 -12.24 5.67 -23.90
CA ASN A 163 -12.58 4.38 -24.50
C ASN A 163 -13.40 3.45 -23.56
N VAL A 164 -14.38 4.04 -22.93
CA VAL A 164 -15.28 3.29 -22.05
C VAL A 164 -16.22 2.41 -22.89
#